data_06e446eef814a3dc0c6769529210dd5b
#
_entry.id   06e446eef814a3dc0c6769529210dd5b
#
_cell.length_a   1.000
_cell.length_b   1.000
_cell.length_c   1.000
_cell.angle_alpha   90.00
_cell.angle_beta   90.00
_cell.angle_gamma   90.00
#
_symmetry.space_group_name_H-M   'P 1'
#
loop_
_entity.id
_entity.type
_entity.pdbx_description
1 polymer ?
#
loop_
_entity_poly.entity_id
_entity_poly.type
_entity_poly.pdbx_seq_one_letter_code
_entity_poly.pdbx_strand_id
1 'polypeptide(L)'
;MKTLRATIKGVGHYLPERVIENAEFEKTLDTTDDWIKSRSGIERRHFAAEGELTSHLAVKAAQNALTDAGLTIDQIDAIILATSTPDQTFPATATKVQAALGMQRGFAFDVQAVCAGFVFALANANAMILSGQARRVIVIGAETFSRIMDWTDRSTCVLFGDGAGAVVLEATETDGASSDRGILSTDLHSDGRFSDLLYVDGGVSSTQTAGVLKMEGREVFKHAVIKLAQTADAAMEKAGVTADQVDWVVPHQANLRIIKSTAQKMGVPIERVVLTVQDHGNTSAASIPLALSVGKARGQIKRGDLLVAEAIGGGLAWGAVVLRW
;
A
#
# COMPACT_ATOMS: atom_id res chain seq x y z
N MET A 1 -27.40 19.23 -3.98
CA MET A 1 -26.14 20.03 -4.03
C MET A 1 -25.07 19.07 -4.49
N LYS A 2 -24.31 19.39 -5.54
CA LYS A 2 -23.27 18.49 -6.03
C LYS A 2 -22.10 18.42 -5.02
N THR A 3 -21.56 17.25 -4.86
CA THR A 3 -20.44 16.95 -3.95
C THR A 3 -19.22 16.52 -4.75
N LEU A 4 -18.02 16.93 -4.35
CA LEU A 4 -16.78 16.42 -4.95
C LEU A 4 -16.44 15.04 -4.37
N ARG A 5 -15.90 14.17 -5.22
CA ARG A 5 -15.28 12.90 -4.83
C ARG A 5 -13.93 12.72 -5.52
N ALA A 6 -13.01 12.08 -4.84
CA ALA A 6 -11.76 11.61 -5.42
C ALA A 6 -12.00 10.28 -6.13
N THR A 7 -12.02 10.27 -7.46
CA THR A 7 -12.24 9.07 -8.27
C THR A 7 -10.93 8.53 -8.82
N ILE A 8 -10.74 7.21 -8.81
CA ILE A 8 -9.58 6.59 -9.47
C ILE A 8 -9.76 6.66 -10.98
N LYS A 9 -8.82 7.29 -11.66
CA LYS A 9 -8.75 7.43 -13.13
C LYS A 9 -7.84 6.40 -13.76
N GLY A 10 -6.75 6.06 -13.07
CA GLY A 10 -5.78 5.10 -13.56
C GLY A 10 -4.98 4.50 -12.44
N VAL A 11 -4.42 3.33 -12.71
CA VAL A 11 -3.54 2.58 -11.81
C VAL A 11 -2.33 2.08 -12.56
N GLY A 12 -1.21 1.95 -11.85
CA GLY A 12 0.01 1.41 -12.41
C GLY A 12 0.85 0.75 -11.33
N HIS A 13 1.75 -0.12 -11.74
CA HIS A 13 2.67 -0.75 -10.82
C HIS A 13 4.01 -1.02 -11.50
N TYR A 14 5.01 -1.28 -10.68
CA TYR A 14 6.31 -1.79 -11.10
C TYR A 14 6.87 -2.73 -10.04
N LEU A 15 7.40 -3.85 -10.49
CA LEU A 15 8.18 -4.78 -9.69
C LEU A 15 9.60 -4.84 -10.26
N PRO A 16 10.65 -4.82 -9.43
CA PRO A 16 12.01 -5.04 -9.88
C PRO A 16 12.15 -6.34 -10.69
N GLU A 17 13.07 -6.38 -11.62
CA GLU A 17 13.25 -7.54 -12.53
C GLU A 17 13.73 -8.79 -11.81
N ARG A 18 14.52 -8.62 -10.72
CA ARG A 18 15.09 -9.73 -9.97
C ARG A 18 14.02 -10.42 -9.12
N VAL A 19 13.60 -11.60 -9.55
CA VAL A 19 12.71 -12.49 -8.79
C VAL A 19 13.54 -13.32 -7.83
N ILE A 20 13.08 -13.41 -6.57
CA ILE A 20 13.67 -14.22 -5.51
C ILE A 20 12.67 -15.29 -5.10
N GLU A 21 13.00 -16.54 -5.37
CA GLU A 21 12.21 -17.70 -4.94
C GLU A 21 12.63 -18.15 -3.53
N ASN A 22 11.74 -18.88 -2.84
CA ASN A 22 12.01 -19.36 -1.48
C ASN A 22 13.27 -20.23 -1.40
N ALA A 23 13.58 -21.01 -2.46
CA ALA A 23 14.78 -21.83 -2.54
C ALA A 23 16.10 -21.05 -2.43
N GLU A 24 16.10 -19.74 -2.71
CA GLU A 24 17.31 -18.92 -2.50
C GLU A 24 17.65 -18.75 -1.03
N PHE A 25 16.65 -18.67 -0.17
CA PHE A 25 16.86 -18.55 1.28
C PHE A 25 17.36 -19.84 1.93
N GLU A 26 17.07 -21.00 1.35
CA GLU A 26 17.55 -22.30 1.85
C GLU A 26 19.08 -22.41 1.83
N LYS A 27 19.74 -21.62 0.97
CA LYS A 27 21.20 -21.61 0.85
C LYS A 27 21.90 -20.95 2.04
N THR A 28 21.22 -20.08 2.75
CA THR A 28 21.82 -19.21 3.78
C THR A 28 21.12 -19.27 5.13
N LEU A 29 19.87 -19.76 5.16
CA LEU A 29 19.03 -19.80 6.36
C LEU A 29 18.53 -21.23 6.62
N ASP A 30 18.31 -21.55 7.88
CA ASP A 30 17.61 -22.80 8.28
C ASP A 30 16.10 -22.68 8.01
N THR A 31 15.72 -22.80 6.74
CA THR A 31 14.33 -22.70 6.26
C THR A 31 14.12 -23.60 5.05
N THR A 32 12.86 -23.78 4.62
CA THR A 32 12.48 -24.48 3.40
C THR A 32 11.35 -23.74 2.67
N ASP A 33 11.19 -23.99 1.38
CA ASP A 33 10.06 -23.46 0.59
C ASP A 33 8.71 -23.78 1.25
N ASP A 34 8.51 -25.04 1.69
CA ASP A 34 7.29 -25.47 2.38
C ASP A 34 7.08 -24.73 3.71
N TRP A 35 8.16 -24.47 4.46
CA TRP A 35 8.07 -23.70 5.71
C TRP A 35 7.61 -22.26 5.45
N ILE A 36 8.17 -21.58 4.45
CA ILE A 36 7.80 -20.22 4.09
C ILE A 36 6.36 -20.16 3.57
N LYS A 37 6.01 -21.03 2.62
CA LYS A 37 4.66 -21.10 2.03
C LYS A 37 3.58 -21.38 3.06
N SER A 38 3.76 -22.38 3.92
CA SER A 38 2.77 -22.77 4.93
C SER A 38 2.48 -21.67 5.96
N ARG A 39 3.47 -20.79 6.23
CA ARG A 39 3.36 -19.73 7.23
C ARG A 39 2.92 -18.39 6.66
N SER A 40 3.32 -18.08 5.44
CA SER A 40 3.11 -16.77 4.83
C SER A 40 2.25 -16.79 3.57
N GLY A 41 2.20 -17.92 2.87
CA GLY A 41 1.63 -18.02 1.53
C GLY A 41 2.54 -17.45 0.43
N ILE A 42 3.76 -17.01 0.76
CA ILE A 42 4.68 -16.38 -0.18
C ILE A 42 5.48 -17.45 -0.92
N GLU A 43 5.50 -17.37 -2.24
CA GLU A 43 6.27 -18.25 -3.13
C GLU A 43 7.49 -17.53 -3.70
N ARG A 44 7.32 -16.24 -4.04
CA ARG A 44 8.37 -15.38 -4.59
C ARG A 44 8.18 -13.93 -4.18
N ARG A 45 9.22 -13.14 -4.36
CA ARG A 45 9.23 -11.69 -4.21
C ARG A 45 10.23 -11.10 -5.18
N HIS A 46 10.27 -9.79 -5.26
CA HIS A 46 11.18 -9.05 -6.12
C HIS A 46 12.11 -8.20 -5.27
N PHE A 47 13.38 -8.10 -5.65
CA PHE A 47 14.34 -7.22 -5.02
C PHE A 47 14.93 -6.24 -6.02
N ALA A 48 14.99 -4.98 -5.62
CA ALA A 48 15.60 -3.92 -6.39
C ALA A 48 17.09 -4.20 -6.64
N ALA A 49 17.54 -3.93 -7.85
CA ALA A 49 18.93 -4.06 -8.23
C ALA A 49 19.82 -3.08 -7.45
N GLU A 50 21.12 -3.30 -7.46
CA GLU A 50 22.08 -2.31 -6.94
C GLU A 50 21.90 -0.98 -7.67
N GLY A 51 21.79 0.12 -6.91
CA GLY A 51 21.53 1.45 -7.46
C GLY A 51 20.08 1.72 -7.90
N GLU A 52 19.19 0.72 -7.87
CA GLU A 52 17.77 0.93 -8.10
C GLU A 52 17.11 1.41 -6.80
N LEU A 53 16.73 2.69 -6.75
CA LEU A 53 16.22 3.38 -5.58
C LEU A 53 14.68 3.33 -5.53
N THR A 54 14.10 3.63 -4.38
CA THR A 54 12.63 3.72 -4.19
C THR A 54 12.00 4.72 -5.16
N SER A 55 12.67 5.87 -5.42
CA SER A 55 12.19 6.83 -6.43
C SER A 55 12.12 6.25 -7.83
N HIS A 56 13.06 5.38 -8.22
CA HIS A 56 13.06 4.76 -9.55
C HIS A 56 11.85 3.83 -9.74
N LEU A 57 11.53 3.03 -8.73
CA LEU A 57 10.33 2.17 -8.73
C LEU A 57 9.05 3.04 -8.80
N ALA A 58 9.00 4.08 -7.97
CA ALA A 58 7.87 5.00 -7.91
C ALA A 58 7.61 5.73 -9.24
N VAL A 59 8.66 6.17 -9.94
CA VAL A 59 8.55 6.81 -11.27
C VAL A 59 7.91 5.85 -12.27
N LYS A 60 8.37 4.60 -12.35
CA LYS A 60 7.83 3.60 -13.29
C LYS A 60 6.35 3.30 -12.99
N ALA A 61 5.99 3.13 -11.71
CA ALA A 61 4.60 2.92 -11.32
C ALA A 61 3.71 4.13 -11.66
N ALA A 62 4.19 5.35 -11.41
CA ALA A 62 3.47 6.58 -11.73
C ALA A 62 3.27 6.77 -13.24
N GLN A 63 4.28 6.48 -14.06
CA GLN A 63 4.19 6.53 -15.52
C GLN A 63 3.13 5.56 -16.05
N ASN A 64 3.09 4.33 -15.51
CA ASN A 64 2.08 3.34 -15.86
C ASN A 64 0.68 3.80 -15.43
N ALA A 65 0.54 4.42 -14.25
CA ALA A 65 -0.74 4.96 -13.78
C ALA A 65 -1.22 6.15 -14.63
N LEU A 66 -0.33 7.03 -15.07
CA LEU A 66 -0.65 8.14 -16.00
C LEU A 66 -1.10 7.61 -17.36
N THR A 67 -0.39 6.61 -17.89
CA THR A 67 -0.75 5.94 -19.14
C THR A 67 -2.15 5.32 -19.06
N ASP A 68 -2.44 4.59 -17.99
CA ASP A 68 -3.75 3.97 -17.77
C ASP A 68 -4.88 5.01 -17.56
N ALA A 69 -4.54 6.17 -16.99
CA ALA A 69 -5.47 7.29 -16.83
C ALA A 69 -5.72 8.08 -18.13
N GLY A 70 -4.87 7.92 -19.14
CA GLY A 70 -4.87 8.77 -20.35
C GLY A 70 -4.50 10.22 -20.06
N LEU A 71 -3.62 10.45 -19.07
CA LEU A 71 -3.19 11.77 -18.61
C LEU A 71 -1.69 11.97 -18.78
N THR A 72 -1.27 13.24 -18.86
CA THR A 72 0.12 13.65 -18.82
C THR A 72 0.47 14.28 -17.48
N ILE A 73 1.75 14.34 -17.16
CA ILE A 73 2.22 14.90 -15.87
C ILE A 73 1.85 16.38 -15.69
N ASP A 74 1.75 17.16 -16.76
CA ASP A 74 1.37 18.58 -16.73
C ASP A 74 -0.07 18.81 -16.23
N GLN A 75 -0.88 17.76 -16.21
CA GLN A 75 -2.27 17.80 -15.74
C GLN A 75 -2.40 17.44 -14.25
N ILE A 76 -1.29 17.11 -13.58
CA ILE A 76 -1.25 16.70 -12.18
C ILE A 76 -0.92 17.90 -11.29
N ASP A 77 -1.62 18.01 -10.15
CA ASP A 77 -1.43 19.08 -9.18
C ASP A 77 -0.55 18.67 -8.00
N ALA A 78 -0.58 17.36 -7.63
CA ALA A 78 0.18 16.87 -6.48
C ALA A 78 0.66 15.43 -6.66
N ILE A 79 1.80 15.10 -6.02
CA ILE A 79 2.31 13.74 -5.84
C ILE A 79 2.43 13.48 -4.33
N ILE A 80 1.77 12.43 -3.85
CA ILE A 80 1.90 11.95 -2.47
C ILE A 80 2.48 10.54 -2.52
N LEU A 81 3.65 10.37 -1.90
CA LEU A 81 4.35 9.09 -1.89
C LEU A 81 4.42 8.52 -0.48
N ALA A 82 3.86 7.34 -0.30
CA ALA A 82 3.97 6.58 0.94
C ALA A 82 5.20 5.67 0.88
N THR A 83 6.15 5.88 1.79
CA THR A 83 7.35 5.05 1.90
C THR A 83 7.93 5.07 3.30
N SER A 84 8.54 3.95 3.71
CA SER A 84 9.40 3.81 4.90
C SER A 84 10.86 3.62 4.53
N THR A 85 11.13 3.51 3.23
CA THR A 85 12.47 3.35 2.64
C THR A 85 12.77 4.47 1.67
N PRO A 86 12.79 5.75 2.14
CA PRO A 86 13.09 6.88 1.28
C PRO A 86 14.51 6.78 0.74
N ASP A 87 14.76 7.37 -0.43
CA ASP A 87 16.11 7.41 -1.03
C ASP A 87 17.15 8.02 -0.08
N GLN A 88 16.73 9.00 0.70
CA GLN A 88 17.54 9.68 1.71
C GLN A 88 16.63 10.39 2.72
N THR A 89 17.21 10.86 3.83
CA THR A 89 16.47 11.53 4.91
C THR A 89 15.69 12.75 4.42
N PHE A 90 16.28 13.55 3.55
CA PHE A 90 15.68 14.65 2.79
C PHE A 90 16.52 14.94 1.54
N PRO A 91 15.99 15.55 0.48
CA PRO A 91 14.58 15.92 0.29
C PRO A 91 13.65 14.69 0.25
N ALA A 92 12.34 14.93 0.32
CA ALA A 92 11.33 13.89 0.15
C ALA A 92 11.53 13.12 -1.15
N THR A 93 11.34 11.81 -1.13
CA THR A 93 11.46 10.94 -2.31
C THR A 93 10.45 11.35 -3.40
N ALA A 94 9.26 11.82 -2.99
CA ALA A 94 8.25 12.35 -3.91
C ALA A 94 8.75 13.54 -4.74
N THR A 95 9.63 14.38 -4.22
CA THR A 95 10.20 15.51 -5.01
C THR A 95 11.18 15.04 -6.07
N LYS A 96 11.88 13.93 -5.84
CA LYS A 96 12.71 13.27 -6.85
C LYS A 96 11.85 12.66 -7.95
N VAL A 97 10.74 12.01 -7.56
CA VAL A 97 9.75 11.50 -8.52
C VAL A 97 9.16 12.63 -9.35
N GLN A 98 8.79 13.75 -8.72
CA GLN A 98 8.31 14.96 -9.38
C GLN A 98 9.28 15.43 -10.47
N ALA A 99 10.56 15.56 -10.12
CA ALA A 99 11.61 15.99 -11.03
C ALA A 99 11.82 15.00 -12.19
N ALA A 100 11.87 13.70 -11.89
CA ALA A 100 12.07 12.64 -12.87
C ALA A 100 10.91 12.50 -13.87
N LEU A 101 9.68 12.79 -13.43
CA LEU A 101 8.50 12.86 -14.30
C LEU A 101 8.41 14.15 -15.12
N GLY A 102 9.24 15.16 -14.82
CA GLY A 102 9.22 16.45 -15.49
C GLY A 102 8.09 17.38 -15.05
N MET A 103 7.51 17.18 -13.85
CA MET A 103 6.42 18.00 -13.34
C MET A 103 6.90 19.41 -12.97
N GLN A 104 6.47 20.43 -13.74
CA GLN A 104 6.90 21.82 -13.58
C GLN A 104 6.04 22.62 -12.60
N ARG A 105 4.87 22.11 -12.22
CA ARG A 105 3.88 22.77 -11.36
C ARG A 105 3.43 21.84 -10.26
N GLY A 106 2.73 22.40 -9.26
CA GLY A 106 2.19 21.62 -8.16
C GLY A 106 3.22 21.34 -7.08
N PHE A 107 2.96 20.32 -6.27
CA PHE A 107 3.79 19.99 -5.11
C PHE A 107 3.90 18.48 -4.91
N ALA A 108 4.92 18.07 -4.15
CA ALA A 108 5.18 16.67 -3.85
C ALA A 108 5.71 16.51 -2.42
N PHE A 109 5.27 15.48 -1.71
CA PHE A 109 5.73 15.15 -0.36
C PHE A 109 5.55 13.67 -0.04
N ASP A 110 6.31 13.19 0.96
CA ASP A 110 6.23 11.83 1.46
C ASP A 110 5.29 11.73 2.67
N VAL A 111 4.64 10.57 2.82
CA VAL A 111 3.86 10.16 4.00
C VAL A 111 4.48 8.89 4.57
N GLN A 112 4.67 8.83 5.89
CA GLN A 112 5.12 7.62 6.56
C GLN A 112 4.07 7.13 7.56
N ALA A 113 3.50 5.95 7.28
CA ALA A 113 2.70 5.15 8.19
C ALA A 113 2.95 3.66 7.92
N VAL A 114 4.18 3.33 7.49
CA VAL A 114 4.68 2.01 7.14
C VAL A 114 3.70 1.29 6.19
N CYS A 115 3.30 0.05 6.47
CA CYS A 115 2.38 -0.71 5.61
C CYS A 115 1.00 -0.04 5.44
N ALA A 116 0.57 0.79 6.38
CA ALA A 116 -0.66 1.60 6.26
C ALA A 116 -0.45 2.89 5.42
N GLY A 117 0.78 3.20 5.02
CA GLY A 117 1.15 4.47 4.38
C GLY A 117 0.30 4.82 3.18
N PHE A 118 -0.02 3.85 2.32
CA PHE A 118 -0.85 4.10 1.14
C PHE A 118 -2.30 4.48 1.50
N VAL A 119 -2.90 3.86 2.53
CA VAL A 119 -4.24 4.21 3.03
C VAL A 119 -4.24 5.64 3.58
N PHE A 120 -3.22 6.01 4.35
CA PHE A 120 -3.04 7.39 4.84
C PHE A 120 -2.83 8.38 3.71
N ALA A 121 -2.04 8.03 2.68
CA ALA A 121 -1.82 8.88 1.50
C ALA A 121 -3.11 9.07 0.69
N LEU A 122 -3.94 8.01 0.52
CA LEU A 122 -5.26 8.12 -0.11
C LEU A 122 -6.18 9.07 0.66
N ALA A 123 -6.20 8.97 1.99
CA ALA A 123 -7.01 9.85 2.84
C ALA A 123 -6.56 11.32 2.72
N ASN A 124 -5.24 11.58 2.69
CA ASN A 124 -4.70 12.93 2.46
C ASN A 124 -5.09 13.47 1.08
N ALA A 125 -4.90 12.68 0.04
CA ALA A 125 -5.28 13.06 -1.33
C ALA A 125 -6.78 13.35 -1.46
N ASN A 126 -7.63 12.52 -0.82
CA ASN A 126 -9.06 12.73 -0.77
C ASN A 126 -9.40 14.06 -0.10
N ALA A 127 -8.80 14.35 1.06
CA ALA A 127 -9.02 15.62 1.76
C ALA A 127 -8.60 16.84 0.91
N MET A 128 -7.48 16.76 0.19
CA MET A 128 -7.03 17.83 -0.72
C MET A 128 -7.98 18.04 -1.89
N ILE A 129 -8.53 16.96 -2.45
CA ILE A 129 -9.52 17.05 -3.52
C ILE A 129 -10.83 17.66 -3.01
N LEU A 130 -11.32 17.21 -1.85
CA LEU A 130 -12.56 17.72 -1.26
C LEU A 130 -12.46 19.19 -0.86
N SER A 131 -11.29 19.65 -0.39
CA SER A 131 -11.02 21.05 -0.05
C SER A 131 -10.75 21.94 -1.26
N GLY A 132 -10.62 21.37 -2.47
CA GLY A 132 -10.28 22.12 -3.68
C GLY A 132 -8.81 22.52 -3.80
N GLN A 133 -7.93 22.03 -2.92
CA GLN A 133 -6.50 22.31 -2.96
C GLN A 133 -5.80 21.65 -4.16
N ALA A 134 -6.30 20.49 -4.60
CA ALA A 134 -5.83 19.78 -5.79
C ALA A 134 -7.01 19.17 -6.54
N ARG A 135 -6.92 19.10 -7.86
CA ARG A 135 -7.91 18.42 -8.70
C ARG A 135 -7.47 17.03 -9.14
N ARG A 136 -6.16 16.86 -9.39
CA ARG A 136 -5.57 15.58 -9.79
C ARG A 136 -4.33 15.29 -8.94
N VAL A 137 -4.34 14.13 -8.31
CA VAL A 137 -3.27 13.70 -7.39
C VAL A 137 -2.78 12.31 -7.80
N ILE A 138 -1.46 12.16 -7.93
CA ILE A 138 -0.86 10.82 -7.99
C ILE A 138 -0.56 10.40 -6.56
N VAL A 139 -1.10 9.25 -6.14
CA VAL A 139 -0.79 8.61 -4.86
C VAL A 139 0.02 7.36 -5.15
N ILE A 140 1.20 7.28 -4.55
CA ILE A 140 2.17 6.21 -4.78
C ILE A 140 2.46 5.49 -3.46
N GLY A 141 2.56 4.17 -3.48
CA GLY A 141 3.22 3.39 -2.46
C GLY A 141 4.46 2.75 -3.07
N ALA A 142 5.64 2.99 -2.52
CA ALA A 142 6.89 2.45 -3.07
C ALA A 142 7.87 2.11 -1.97
N GLU A 143 8.51 0.93 -2.08
CA GLU A 143 9.40 0.42 -1.04
C GLU A 143 10.56 -0.38 -1.62
N THR A 144 11.71 -0.26 -0.95
CA THR A 144 12.88 -1.12 -1.08
C THR A 144 13.20 -1.77 0.26
N PHE A 145 12.25 -2.57 0.78
CA PHE A 145 12.36 -3.20 2.10
C PHE A 145 13.53 -4.16 2.22
N SER A 146 14.00 -4.73 1.10
CA SER A 146 15.21 -5.54 1.06
C SER A 146 16.45 -4.83 1.65
N ARG A 147 16.45 -3.47 1.70
CA ARG A 147 17.56 -2.65 2.19
C ARG A 147 17.63 -2.54 3.72
N ILE A 148 16.54 -2.89 4.41
CA ILE A 148 16.44 -2.80 5.88
C ILE A 148 16.18 -4.17 6.53
N MET A 149 16.44 -5.27 5.82
CA MET A 149 16.32 -6.62 6.37
C MET A 149 17.56 -7.05 7.13
N ASP A 150 17.34 -7.73 8.24
CA ASP A 150 18.35 -8.58 8.87
C ASP A 150 18.34 -9.94 8.18
N TRP A 151 19.30 -10.16 7.30
CA TRP A 151 19.38 -11.37 6.48
C TRP A 151 19.72 -12.64 7.29
N THR A 152 19.97 -12.52 8.60
CA THR A 152 20.15 -13.65 9.51
C THR A 152 18.86 -14.02 10.25
N ASP A 153 17.86 -13.15 10.26
CA ASP A 153 16.55 -13.40 10.88
C ASP A 153 15.57 -13.99 9.88
N ARG A 154 15.48 -15.33 9.84
CA ARG A 154 14.52 -16.05 8.98
C ARG A 154 13.04 -15.74 9.26
N SER A 155 12.73 -15.16 10.42
CA SER A 155 11.34 -14.86 10.79
C SER A 155 10.80 -13.64 10.06
N THR A 156 11.68 -12.78 9.55
CA THR A 156 11.34 -11.51 8.89
C THR A 156 11.82 -11.45 7.46
N CYS A 157 13.09 -11.75 7.16
CA CYS A 157 13.69 -11.49 5.85
C CYS A 157 13.05 -12.29 4.70
N VAL A 158 12.44 -13.44 4.98
CA VAL A 158 11.72 -14.25 3.99
C VAL A 158 10.34 -13.70 3.61
N LEU A 159 9.84 -12.66 4.30
CA LEU A 159 8.49 -12.15 4.11
C LEU A 159 8.44 -10.98 3.11
N PHE A 160 9.45 -10.10 3.14
CA PHE A 160 9.37 -8.81 2.47
C PHE A 160 9.91 -8.84 1.05
N GLY A 161 9.39 -7.93 0.23
CA GLY A 161 9.81 -7.66 -1.13
C GLY A 161 9.80 -6.17 -1.44
N ASP A 162 10.35 -5.81 -2.60
CA ASP A 162 10.41 -4.46 -3.13
C ASP A 162 9.40 -4.27 -4.25
N GLY A 163 8.91 -3.06 -4.41
CA GLY A 163 7.99 -2.73 -5.47
C GLY A 163 7.35 -1.36 -5.32
N ALA A 164 6.60 -0.96 -6.31
CA ALA A 164 5.81 0.27 -6.30
C ALA A 164 4.47 0.08 -6.99
N GLY A 165 3.46 0.75 -6.47
CA GLY A 165 2.18 0.91 -7.13
C GLY A 165 1.69 2.35 -7.01
N ALA A 166 0.88 2.78 -7.96
CA ALA A 166 0.38 4.14 -8.02
C ALA A 166 -1.08 4.17 -8.49
N VAL A 167 -1.81 5.17 -8.01
CA VAL A 167 -3.13 5.53 -8.53
C VAL A 167 -3.17 7.01 -8.90
N VAL A 168 -3.90 7.35 -9.94
CA VAL A 168 -4.26 8.74 -10.27
C VAL A 168 -5.67 9.00 -9.78
N LEU A 169 -5.82 9.94 -8.85
CA LEU A 169 -7.11 10.42 -8.38
C LEU A 169 -7.50 11.70 -9.12
N GLU A 170 -8.80 11.83 -9.46
CA GLU A 170 -9.37 13.02 -10.07
C GLU A 170 -10.61 13.49 -9.30
N ALA A 171 -10.73 14.80 -9.10
CA ALA A 171 -11.92 15.46 -8.57
C ALA A 171 -13.10 15.29 -9.55
N THR A 172 -14.16 14.64 -9.10
CA THR A 172 -15.37 14.41 -9.88
C THR A 172 -16.59 14.94 -9.10
N GLU A 173 -17.43 15.73 -9.78
CA GLU A 173 -18.73 16.14 -9.20
C GLU A 173 -19.71 14.97 -9.24
N THR A 174 -20.38 14.73 -8.12
CA THR A 174 -21.33 13.63 -7.91
C THR A 174 -22.57 14.13 -7.16
N ASP A 175 -23.59 13.30 -7.06
CA ASP A 175 -24.78 13.60 -6.25
C ASP A 175 -24.61 13.26 -4.76
N GLY A 176 -23.49 12.63 -4.39
CA GLY A 176 -23.15 12.28 -3.02
C GLY A 176 -23.67 10.91 -2.56
N ALA A 177 -24.28 10.15 -3.47
CA ALA A 177 -24.80 8.82 -3.15
C ALA A 177 -23.67 7.78 -2.95
N SER A 178 -23.94 6.71 -2.19
CA SER A 178 -22.99 5.58 -2.04
C SER A 178 -22.81 4.77 -3.32
N SER A 179 -23.68 4.96 -4.31
CA SER A 179 -23.55 4.41 -5.67
C SER A 179 -22.60 5.19 -6.57
N ASP A 180 -22.23 6.43 -6.18
CA ASP A 180 -21.33 7.26 -6.97
C ASP A 180 -19.88 6.76 -6.85
N ARG A 181 -19.14 6.87 -7.96
CA ARG A 181 -17.72 6.48 -8.00
C ARG A 181 -16.85 7.39 -7.13
N GLY A 182 -15.77 6.82 -6.64
CA GLY A 182 -14.75 7.49 -5.87
C GLY A 182 -14.64 7.02 -4.43
N ILE A 183 -13.81 7.68 -3.65
CA ILE A 183 -13.64 7.40 -2.23
C ILE A 183 -14.91 7.82 -1.50
N LEU A 184 -15.54 6.86 -0.82
CA LEU A 184 -16.78 7.06 -0.07
C LEU A 184 -16.49 7.44 1.39
N SER A 185 -15.50 6.78 1.99
CA SER A 185 -15.09 7.01 3.37
C SER A 185 -13.65 6.60 3.62
N THR A 186 -13.09 7.13 4.70
CA THR A 186 -11.81 6.71 5.28
C THR A 186 -11.94 6.58 6.78
N ASP A 187 -11.20 5.63 7.38
CA ASP A 187 -11.09 5.43 8.80
C ASP A 187 -9.62 5.19 9.17
N LEU A 188 -9.02 6.08 9.97
CA LEU A 188 -7.59 6.06 10.27
C LEU A 188 -7.35 6.09 11.77
N HIS A 189 -6.39 5.30 12.24
CA HIS A 189 -6.01 5.18 13.64
C HIS A 189 -4.50 5.01 13.82
N SER A 190 -4.02 5.33 15.02
CA SER A 190 -2.69 4.96 15.48
C SER A 190 -2.69 4.75 17.00
N ASP A 191 -1.74 3.92 17.48
CA ASP A 191 -1.52 3.72 18.90
C ASP A 191 -0.02 3.50 19.17
N GLY A 192 0.66 4.54 19.61
CA GLY A 192 2.09 4.56 19.88
C GLY A 192 2.54 3.65 21.02
N ARG A 193 1.63 3.11 21.84
CA ARG A 193 1.96 2.15 22.90
C ARG A 193 2.49 0.82 22.34
N PHE A 194 2.28 0.57 21.07
CA PHE A 194 2.71 -0.64 20.35
C PHE A 194 3.90 -0.40 19.42
N SER A 195 4.64 0.71 19.62
CA SER A 195 5.78 1.08 18.76
C SER A 195 6.85 -0.01 18.67
N ASP A 196 7.04 -0.78 19.73
CA ASP A 196 8.08 -1.80 19.83
C ASP A 196 7.69 -3.16 19.20
N LEU A 197 6.49 -3.29 18.65
CA LEU A 197 6.04 -4.53 18.01
C LEU A 197 6.51 -4.71 16.57
N LEU A 198 6.71 -3.60 15.85
CA LEU A 198 7.17 -3.58 14.45
C LEU A 198 7.89 -2.24 14.19
N TYR A 199 9.19 -2.27 14.08
CA TYR A 199 10.03 -1.09 13.94
C TYR A 199 11.35 -1.40 13.22
N VAL A 200 12.07 -0.36 12.84
CA VAL A 200 13.49 -0.42 12.44
C VAL A 200 14.31 0.15 13.58
N ASP A 201 15.35 -0.56 14.02
CA ASP A 201 16.14 -0.22 15.21
C ASP A 201 17.17 0.91 14.99
N GLY A 202 17.15 1.54 13.80
CA GLY A 202 17.99 2.67 13.41
C GLY A 202 17.20 3.95 13.17
N GLY A 203 17.91 5.06 13.15
CA GLY A 203 17.35 6.37 12.86
C GLY A 203 18.41 7.46 12.93
N VAL A 204 18.19 8.56 12.16
CA VAL A 204 19.17 9.67 12.07
C VAL A 204 19.47 10.30 13.42
N SER A 205 18.44 10.49 14.26
CA SER A 205 18.58 11.13 15.57
C SER A 205 18.91 10.17 16.71
N SER A 206 18.70 8.86 16.54
CA SER A 206 18.97 7.86 17.58
C SER A 206 20.32 7.19 17.41
N THR A 207 20.50 6.43 16.34
CA THR A 207 21.68 5.59 16.11
C THR A 207 22.61 6.11 15.01
N GLN A 208 22.16 7.09 14.22
CA GLN A 208 22.82 7.61 13.03
C GLN A 208 23.08 6.53 11.95
N THR A 209 22.27 5.49 11.96
CA THR A 209 22.27 4.38 10.98
C THR A 209 20.86 4.16 10.44
N ALA A 210 20.75 3.43 9.33
CA ALA A 210 19.43 3.00 8.82
C ALA A 210 18.77 1.97 9.75
N GLY A 211 19.56 1.11 10.40
CA GLY A 211 19.09 -0.01 11.20
C GLY A 211 18.48 -1.14 10.37
N VAL A 212 17.92 -2.12 11.08
CA VAL A 212 17.23 -3.27 10.48
C VAL A 212 15.87 -3.50 11.12
N LEU A 213 14.97 -4.12 10.37
CA LEU A 213 13.60 -4.40 10.81
C LEU A 213 13.57 -5.40 11.96
N LYS A 214 12.79 -5.10 12.98
CA LYS A 214 12.45 -5.95 14.12
C LYS A 214 10.94 -6.13 14.20
N MET A 215 10.47 -7.35 14.48
CA MET A 215 9.04 -7.65 14.51
C MET A 215 8.67 -8.74 15.50
N GLU A 216 7.72 -8.43 16.38
CA GLU A 216 7.04 -9.40 17.25
C GLU A 216 5.85 -10.02 16.52
N GLY A 217 6.11 -10.91 15.55
CA GLY A 217 5.14 -11.38 14.57
C GLY A 217 3.84 -11.95 15.16
N ARG A 218 3.88 -12.60 16.34
CA ARG A 218 2.68 -13.13 17.01
C ARG A 218 1.76 -12.03 17.53
N GLU A 219 2.34 -11.01 18.13
CA GLU A 219 1.59 -9.86 18.66
C GLU A 219 1.06 -9.00 17.52
N VAL A 220 1.87 -8.74 16.49
CA VAL A 220 1.43 -8.06 15.28
C VAL A 220 0.23 -8.77 14.66
N PHE A 221 0.26 -10.11 14.54
CA PHE A 221 -0.86 -10.90 14.02
C PHE A 221 -2.16 -10.69 14.81
N LYS A 222 -2.10 -10.76 16.14
CA LYS A 222 -3.27 -10.58 17.02
C LYS A 222 -3.91 -9.20 16.84
N HIS A 223 -3.08 -8.15 16.84
CA HIS A 223 -3.54 -6.78 16.65
C HIS A 223 -4.09 -6.57 15.23
N ALA A 224 -3.42 -7.11 14.21
CA ALA A 224 -3.81 -6.96 12.82
C ALA A 224 -5.24 -7.46 12.57
N VAL A 225 -5.52 -8.72 12.88
CA VAL A 225 -6.83 -9.34 12.59
C VAL A 225 -7.99 -8.59 13.26
N ILE A 226 -7.78 -8.05 14.48
CA ILE A 226 -8.83 -7.32 15.20
C ILE A 226 -8.99 -5.91 14.63
N LYS A 227 -7.89 -5.16 14.53
CA LYS A 227 -7.89 -3.75 14.15
C LYS A 227 -8.31 -3.54 12.69
N LEU A 228 -7.87 -4.43 11.80
CA LEU A 228 -8.24 -4.36 10.38
C LEU A 228 -9.73 -4.60 10.16
N ALA A 229 -10.32 -5.61 10.79
CA ALA A 229 -11.76 -5.84 10.70
C ALA A 229 -12.55 -4.66 11.29
N GLN A 230 -12.16 -4.15 12.46
CA GLN A 230 -12.85 -3.03 13.10
C GLN A 230 -12.80 -1.75 12.27
N THR A 231 -11.63 -1.40 11.68
CA THR A 231 -11.51 -0.19 10.86
C THR A 231 -12.25 -0.35 9.52
N ALA A 232 -12.29 -1.57 8.95
CA ALA A 232 -13.09 -1.85 7.75
C ALA A 232 -14.58 -1.68 8.03
N ASP A 233 -15.08 -2.23 9.15
CA ASP A 233 -16.49 -2.07 9.58
C ASP A 233 -16.83 -0.60 9.80
N ALA A 234 -15.99 0.16 10.52
CA ALA A 234 -16.18 1.58 10.74
C ALA A 234 -16.18 2.41 9.43
N ALA A 235 -15.29 2.07 8.50
CA ALA A 235 -15.25 2.73 7.20
C ALA A 235 -16.51 2.39 6.36
N MET A 236 -16.99 1.15 6.38
CA MET A 236 -18.22 0.74 5.70
C MET A 236 -19.45 1.45 6.31
N GLU A 237 -19.53 1.53 7.64
CA GLU A 237 -20.61 2.28 8.33
C GLU A 237 -20.64 3.75 7.91
N LYS A 238 -19.46 4.43 7.89
CA LYS A 238 -19.35 5.81 7.41
C LYS A 238 -19.74 5.98 5.94
N ALA A 239 -19.50 4.96 5.11
CA ALA A 239 -19.90 4.95 3.71
C ALA A 239 -21.38 4.63 3.48
N GLY A 240 -22.10 4.17 4.50
CA GLY A 240 -23.48 3.71 4.41
C GLY A 240 -23.63 2.41 3.60
N VAL A 241 -22.65 1.51 3.70
CA VAL A 241 -22.62 0.22 3.01
C VAL A 241 -22.35 -0.93 3.98
N THR A 242 -22.67 -2.16 3.57
CA THR A 242 -22.52 -3.37 4.39
C THR A 242 -21.56 -4.37 3.72
N ALA A 243 -21.03 -5.33 4.49
CA ALA A 243 -20.03 -6.28 4.03
C ALA A 243 -20.52 -7.18 2.86
N ASP A 244 -21.82 -7.49 2.80
CA ASP A 244 -22.43 -8.27 1.71
C ASP A 244 -22.42 -7.53 0.37
N GLN A 245 -22.39 -6.18 0.40
CA GLN A 245 -22.31 -5.30 -0.77
C GLN A 245 -20.88 -5.14 -1.31
N VAL A 246 -19.85 -5.56 -0.53
CA VAL A 246 -18.46 -5.45 -0.95
C VAL A 246 -18.16 -6.46 -2.06
N ASP A 247 -17.77 -5.96 -3.23
CA ASP A 247 -17.34 -6.81 -4.35
C ASP A 247 -15.94 -7.33 -4.13
N TRP A 248 -15.02 -6.48 -3.67
CA TRP A 248 -13.62 -6.84 -3.43
C TRP A 248 -13.03 -6.21 -2.17
N VAL A 249 -12.34 -7.02 -1.38
CA VAL A 249 -11.39 -6.56 -0.38
C VAL A 249 -9.99 -6.54 -1.00
N VAL A 250 -9.29 -5.43 -0.89
CA VAL A 250 -7.91 -5.23 -1.35
C VAL A 250 -7.03 -4.92 -0.13
N PRO A 251 -6.67 -5.96 0.64
CA PRO A 251 -5.93 -5.78 1.88
C PRO A 251 -4.45 -5.51 1.62
N HIS A 252 -3.77 -4.96 2.62
CA HIS A 252 -2.31 -5.05 2.70
C HIS A 252 -1.87 -6.51 2.58
N GLN A 253 -0.94 -6.79 1.69
CA GLN A 253 -0.46 -8.13 1.37
C GLN A 253 0.67 -8.56 2.33
N ALA A 254 0.39 -8.55 3.65
CA ALA A 254 1.37 -8.88 4.68
C ALA A 254 1.72 -10.36 4.72
N ASN A 255 0.67 -11.18 4.77
CA ASN A 255 0.74 -12.62 5.03
C ASN A 255 -0.63 -13.22 4.75
N LEU A 256 -0.70 -14.32 4.02
CA LEU A 256 -1.96 -14.97 3.64
C LEU A 256 -2.82 -15.38 4.85
N ARG A 257 -2.19 -15.73 5.99
CA ARG A 257 -2.93 -16.11 7.21
C ARG A 257 -3.64 -14.90 7.84
N ILE A 258 -2.98 -13.71 7.88
CA ILE A 258 -3.61 -12.46 8.33
C ILE A 258 -4.77 -12.13 7.40
N ILE A 259 -4.54 -12.15 6.09
CA ILE A 259 -5.54 -11.83 5.07
C ILE A 259 -6.79 -12.71 5.24
N LYS A 260 -6.62 -14.03 5.32
CA LYS A 260 -7.73 -14.99 5.52
C LYS A 260 -8.47 -14.75 6.83
N SER A 261 -7.74 -14.54 7.93
CA SER A 261 -8.36 -14.33 9.24
C SER A 261 -9.12 -13.01 9.31
N THR A 262 -8.62 -11.94 8.67
CA THR A 262 -9.30 -10.65 8.59
C THR A 262 -10.56 -10.75 7.73
N ALA A 263 -10.45 -11.32 6.52
CA ALA A 263 -11.60 -11.51 5.63
C ALA A 263 -12.73 -12.31 6.30
N GLN A 264 -12.36 -13.41 6.98
CA GLN A 264 -13.32 -14.22 7.77
C GLN A 264 -14.00 -13.37 8.86
N LYS A 265 -13.24 -12.54 9.58
CA LYS A 265 -13.78 -11.69 10.65
C LYS A 265 -14.69 -10.57 10.10
N MET A 266 -14.42 -10.07 8.90
CA MET A 266 -15.27 -9.13 8.17
C MET A 266 -16.52 -9.79 7.55
N GLY A 267 -16.65 -11.11 7.58
CA GLY A 267 -17.72 -11.84 6.91
C GLY A 267 -17.62 -11.86 5.38
N VAL A 268 -16.43 -11.60 4.82
CA VAL A 268 -16.19 -11.60 3.37
C VAL A 268 -15.49 -12.91 2.96
N PRO A 269 -16.02 -13.63 1.97
CA PRO A 269 -15.39 -14.87 1.48
C PRO A 269 -14.06 -14.56 0.79
N ILE A 270 -13.11 -15.50 0.91
CA ILE A 270 -11.72 -15.30 0.39
C ILE A 270 -11.69 -15.12 -1.13
N GLU A 271 -12.68 -15.60 -1.84
CA GLU A 271 -12.86 -15.46 -3.29
C GLU A 271 -13.13 -14.01 -3.71
N ARG A 272 -13.54 -13.15 -2.77
CA ARG A 272 -13.69 -11.70 -2.94
C ARG A 272 -12.49 -10.90 -2.40
N VAL A 273 -11.35 -11.54 -2.22
CA VAL A 273 -10.12 -10.89 -1.78
C VAL A 273 -9.10 -10.91 -2.92
N VAL A 274 -8.55 -9.75 -3.24
CA VAL A 274 -7.45 -9.66 -4.21
C VAL A 274 -6.18 -10.15 -3.54
N LEU A 275 -5.57 -11.20 -4.08
CA LEU A 275 -4.36 -11.81 -3.56
C LEU A 275 -3.20 -11.63 -4.55
N THR A 276 -2.10 -11.08 -4.06
CA THR A 276 -0.82 -10.95 -4.77
C THR A 276 0.37 -11.33 -3.89
N VAL A 277 0.12 -11.63 -2.63
CA VAL A 277 1.16 -11.94 -1.63
C VAL A 277 2.04 -13.12 -2.02
N GLN A 278 1.49 -14.11 -2.72
CA GLN A 278 2.23 -15.28 -3.18
C GLN A 278 3.34 -14.91 -4.18
N ASP A 279 3.11 -13.90 -5.01
CA ASP A 279 4.03 -13.50 -6.09
C ASP A 279 4.91 -12.30 -5.72
N HIS A 280 4.43 -11.41 -4.85
CA HIS A 280 5.11 -10.15 -4.53
C HIS A 280 5.75 -10.14 -3.14
N GLY A 281 5.36 -11.07 -2.25
CA GLY A 281 5.68 -10.97 -0.84
C GLY A 281 5.01 -9.76 -0.18
N ASN A 282 5.51 -9.37 0.97
CA ASN A 282 5.09 -8.16 1.67
C ASN A 282 5.90 -6.96 1.16
N THR A 283 5.28 -6.13 0.32
CA THR A 283 5.88 -4.89 -0.21
C THR A 283 5.46 -3.64 0.58
N SER A 284 5.08 -3.80 1.85
CA SER A 284 4.69 -2.70 2.76
C SER A 284 3.66 -1.74 2.11
N ALA A 285 3.94 -0.42 2.05
CA ALA A 285 3.03 0.58 1.48
C ALA A 285 2.70 0.35 -0.01
N ALA A 286 3.55 -0.34 -0.75
CA ALA A 286 3.31 -0.63 -2.18
C ALA A 286 2.26 -1.73 -2.40
N SER A 287 1.94 -2.54 -1.39
CA SER A 287 1.17 -3.77 -1.58
C SER A 287 -0.27 -3.55 -2.06
N ILE A 288 -0.98 -2.57 -1.50
CA ILE A 288 -2.35 -2.24 -1.92
C ILE A 288 -2.39 -1.70 -3.36
N PRO A 289 -1.61 -0.67 -3.74
CA PRO A 289 -1.68 -0.16 -5.10
C PRO A 289 -1.17 -1.17 -6.14
N LEU A 290 -0.22 -2.05 -5.79
CA LEU A 290 0.15 -3.21 -6.60
C LEU A 290 -1.06 -4.15 -6.80
N ALA A 291 -1.76 -4.51 -5.72
CA ALA A 291 -2.92 -5.38 -5.77
C ALA A 291 -4.08 -4.78 -6.57
N LEU A 292 -4.34 -3.46 -6.44
CA LEU A 292 -5.33 -2.74 -7.25
C LEU A 292 -5.01 -2.85 -8.75
N SER A 293 -3.77 -2.59 -9.12
CA SER A 293 -3.32 -2.64 -10.52
C SER A 293 -3.40 -4.05 -11.09
N VAL A 294 -2.95 -5.06 -10.33
CA VAL A 294 -3.00 -6.47 -10.73
C VAL A 294 -4.45 -6.98 -10.78
N GLY A 295 -5.28 -6.65 -9.80
CA GLY A 295 -6.70 -7.04 -9.78
C GLY A 295 -7.47 -6.48 -10.97
N LYS A 296 -7.20 -5.23 -11.36
CA LYS A 296 -7.73 -4.64 -12.59
C LYS A 296 -7.24 -5.40 -13.84
N ALA A 297 -5.94 -5.64 -13.94
CA ALA A 297 -5.36 -6.33 -15.09
C ALA A 297 -5.88 -7.77 -15.25
N ARG A 298 -6.17 -8.46 -14.14
CA ARG A 298 -6.79 -9.80 -14.12
C ARG A 298 -8.30 -9.78 -14.44
N GLY A 299 -8.91 -8.59 -14.59
CA GLY A 299 -10.35 -8.45 -14.80
C GLY A 299 -11.20 -8.78 -13.55
N GLN A 300 -10.59 -8.89 -12.38
CA GLN A 300 -11.28 -9.04 -11.10
C GLN A 300 -12.01 -7.74 -10.79
N ILE A 301 -11.29 -6.64 -10.65
CA ILE A 301 -11.85 -5.32 -10.35
C ILE A 301 -12.42 -4.67 -11.60
N LYS A 302 -13.70 -4.31 -11.56
CA LYS A 302 -14.45 -3.70 -12.67
C LYS A 302 -15.06 -2.37 -12.27
N ARG A 303 -15.34 -1.54 -13.25
CA ARG A 303 -15.99 -0.25 -13.02
C ARG A 303 -17.34 -0.42 -12.31
N GLY A 304 -17.50 0.26 -11.20
CA GLY A 304 -18.69 0.23 -10.35
C GLY A 304 -18.57 -0.69 -9.14
N ASP A 305 -17.55 -1.55 -9.08
CA ASP A 305 -17.35 -2.43 -7.92
C ASP A 305 -17.11 -1.62 -6.63
N LEU A 306 -17.64 -2.11 -5.52
CA LEU A 306 -17.42 -1.58 -4.19
C LEU A 306 -16.20 -2.28 -3.58
N LEU A 307 -15.16 -1.50 -3.26
CA LEU A 307 -13.91 -1.98 -2.72
C LEU A 307 -13.70 -1.50 -1.28
N VAL A 308 -13.13 -2.39 -0.46
CA VAL A 308 -12.55 -2.04 0.84
C VAL A 308 -11.05 -2.32 0.80
N ALA A 309 -10.22 -1.29 0.96
CA ALA A 309 -8.78 -1.43 1.14
C ALA A 309 -8.42 -1.15 2.60
N GLU A 310 -7.62 -2.03 3.21
CA GLU A 310 -7.25 -1.91 4.62
C GLU A 310 -5.80 -2.31 4.86
N ALA A 311 -5.14 -1.63 5.81
CA ALA A 311 -3.75 -1.90 6.16
C ALA A 311 -3.44 -1.58 7.62
N ILE A 312 -2.44 -2.29 8.17
CA ILE A 312 -1.80 -1.99 9.44
C ILE A 312 -0.28 -2.04 9.27
N GLY A 313 0.41 -1.13 9.90
CA GLY A 313 1.87 -1.03 9.88
C GLY A 313 2.45 -0.71 11.25
N GLY A 314 3.78 -0.63 11.29
CA GLY A 314 4.51 -0.21 12.49
C GLY A 314 3.98 1.11 13.05
N GLY A 315 4.01 1.22 14.39
CA GLY A 315 3.51 2.40 15.08
C GLY A 315 2.69 2.07 16.33
N LEU A 316 1.68 1.20 16.39
CA LEU A 316 0.95 0.74 15.22
C LEU A 316 0.14 1.88 14.58
N ALA A 317 0.08 1.89 13.27
CA ALA A 317 -0.83 2.73 12.50
C ALA A 317 -1.68 1.85 11.58
N TRP A 318 -3.01 2.11 11.50
CA TRP A 318 -3.90 1.30 10.67
C TRP A 318 -5.06 2.14 10.13
N GLY A 319 -5.69 1.63 9.11
CA GLY A 319 -6.86 2.27 8.53
C GLY A 319 -7.47 1.51 7.37
N ALA A 320 -8.64 2.00 6.96
CA ALA A 320 -9.37 1.50 5.81
C ALA A 320 -9.90 2.64 4.93
N VAL A 321 -10.06 2.33 3.65
CA VAL A 321 -10.72 3.17 2.65
C VAL A 321 -11.81 2.35 1.98
N VAL A 322 -13.02 2.88 1.93
CA VAL A 322 -14.12 2.36 1.12
C VAL A 322 -14.23 3.23 -0.12
N LEU A 323 -14.23 2.60 -1.26
CA LEU A 323 -14.31 3.30 -2.53
C LEU A 323 -15.17 2.53 -3.55
N ARG A 324 -15.78 3.27 -4.47
CA ARG A 324 -16.43 2.68 -5.64
C ARG A 324 -15.56 2.94 -6.88
N TRP A 325 -15.20 1.85 -7.53
CA TRP A 325 -14.24 1.83 -8.63
C TRP A 325 -14.69 2.51 -9.91
#